data_59ba20b499a59c71ebb4604cab1c8b47
#
_entry.id   59ba20b499a59c71ebb4604cab1c8b47
#
_cell.length_a   1.000
_cell.length_b   1.000
_cell.length_c   1.000
_cell.angle_alpha   90.00
_cell.angle_beta   90.00
_cell.angle_gamma   90.00
#
_symmetry.space_group_name_H-M   'P 1'
#
loop_
_entity.id
_entity.type
_entity.pdbx_description
1 polymer ?
#
loop_
_entity_poly.entity_id
_entity_poly.type
_entity_poly.pdbx_seq_one_letter_code
_entity_poly.pdbx_strand_id
1 'polypeptide(L)'
;MTITTRTISKLQYYFEVKTSQLKDSEYYQKLLAMPPLKRWATLAGLFLLSQLVFFGFLYLVFGKVVVVGFFASILAGLATGVGALPALFFKNISRNLFNSMLGAAAGVMLAATAFSLLVPGITYGNLIWPGKGIYVVSIGMMIGAAFLHYADRQLPHVHFDSISDVQLSSLKKVWLFIIAITIHNFPEGMSVGVSFGSGEMKNGVVLAIAIALQNIPEGLAVALPLVGLGYNKWKAVGIATLTGLVEPVGGLLGITMVTVFEPVLPIAMGFAAGAMLFVISEEIIPETHSDGRSRYATFALMVGFIIMMILDNMLG
;
A
#
# COMPACT_ATOMS: atom_id res chain seq x y z
N MET A 1 -24.28 -19.79 1.19
CA MET A 1 -22.93 -20.24 0.84
C MET A 1 -22.93 -20.91 -0.55
N THR A 2 -23.39 -20.26 -1.62
CA THR A 2 -23.43 -20.87 -2.98
C THR A 2 -23.29 -19.84 -4.11
N ILE A 3 -22.74 -18.65 -3.81
CA ILE A 3 -22.55 -17.60 -4.83
C ILE A 3 -21.16 -17.68 -5.47
N THR A 4 -20.17 -18.29 -4.80
CA THR A 4 -18.75 -18.22 -5.15
C THR A 4 -18.33 -19.07 -6.35
N THR A 5 -18.74 -20.29 -6.46
CA THR A 5 -18.27 -21.20 -7.56
C THR A 5 -18.88 -20.84 -8.92
N ARG A 6 -20.14 -20.48 -8.96
CA ARG A 6 -20.85 -20.09 -10.19
C ARG A 6 -20.42 -18.74 -10.75
N THR A 7 -20.01 -17.82 -9.87
CA THR A 7 -19.52 -16.49 -10.25
C THR A 7 -18.07 -16.55 -10.75
N ILE A 8 -17.23 -17.37 -10.10
CA ILE A 8 -15.83 -17.59 -10.52
C ILE A 8 -15.78 -18.30 -11.88
N SER A 9 -16.60 -19.33 -12.12
CA SER A 9 -16.66 -20.00 -13.40
C SER A 9 -17.17 -19.10 -14.54
N LYS A 10 -18.13 -18.21 -14.27
CA LYS A 10 -18.58 -17.21 -15.24
C LYS A 10 -17.49 -16.16 -15.55
N LEU A 11 -16.75 -15.71 -14.55
CA LEU A 11 -15.62 -14.78 -14.74
C LEU A 11 -14.48 -15.45 -15.53
N GLN A 12 -14.12 -16.69 -15.20
CA GLN A 12 -13.13 -17.46 -15.97
C GLN A 12 -13.56 -17.63 -17.42
N TYR A 13 -14.78 -18.08 -17.66
CA TYR A 13 -15.33 -18.20 -19.01
C TYR A 13 -15.32 -16.87 -19.77
N TYR A 14 -15.72 -15.77 -19.12
CA TYR A 14 -15.69 -14.42 -19.71
C TYR A 14 -14.26 -13.98 -20.08
N PHE A 15 -13.30 -14.25 -19.20
CA PHE A 15 -11.89 -13.97 -19.46
C PHE A 15 -11.32 -14.83 -20.58
N GLU A 16 -11.66 -16.11 -20.65
CA GLU A 16 -11.22 -17.01 -21.72
C GLU A 16 -11.78 -16.59 -23.08
N VAL A 17 -13.06 -16.27 -23.14
CA VAL A 17 -13.72 -15.80 -24.37
C VAL A 17 -13.14 -14.47 -24.83
N LYS A 18 -12.95 -13.50 -23.92
CA LYS A 18 -12.34 -12.20 -24.27
C LYS A 18 -10.87 -12.32 -24.68
N THR A 19 -10.11 -13.19 -24.03
CA THR A 19 -8.71 -13.45 -24.42
C THR A 19 -8.61 -14.15 -25.76
N SER A 20 -9.52 -15.07 -26.08
CA SER A 20 -9.61 -15.67 -27.41
C SER A 20 -9.93 -14.64 -28.48
N GLN A 21 -10.97 -13.83 -28.28
CA GLN A 21 -11.34 -12.74 -29.21
C GLN A 21 -10.22 -11.73 -29.42
N LEU A 22 -9.44 -11.40 -28.36
CA LEU A 22 -8.28 -10.51 -28.48
C LEU A 22 -7.16 -11.17 -29.31
N LYS A 23 -6.90 -12.48 -29.12
CA LYS A 23 -5.90 -13.22 -29.88
C LYS A 23 -6.24 -13.32 -31.36
N ASP A 24 -7.52 -13.38 -31.69
CA ASP A 24 -8.02 -13.48 -33.07
C ASP A 24 -8.17 -12.12 -33.74
N SER A 25 -7.97 -11.01 -33.00
CA SER A 25 -8.07 -9.67 -33.56
C SER A 25 -6.94 -9.42 -34.55
N GLU A 26 -7.26 -8.77 -35.66
CA GLU A 26 -6.31 -8.39 -36.73
C GLU A 26 -5.15 -7.52 -36.17
N TYR A 27 -5.44 -6.65 -35.21
CA TYR A 27 -4.45 -5.81 -34.55
C TYR A 27 -3.44 -6.62 -33.72
N TYR A 28 -3.91 -7.64 -32.99
CA TYR A 28 -3.04 -8.51 -32.19
C TYR A 28 -2.15 -9.35 -33.11
N GLN A 29 -2.69 -9.89 -34.19
CA GLN A 29 -1.93 -10.66 -35.18
C GLN A 29 -0.89 -9.80 -35.91
N LYS A 30 -1.25 -8.57 -36.29
CA LYS A 30 -0.28 -7.59 -36.83
C LYS A 30 0.83 -7.25 -35.85
N LEU A 31 0.50 -7.10 -34.57
CA LEU A 31 1.49 -6.85 -33.52
C LEU A 31 2.47 -8.03 -33.36
N LEU A 32 1.95 -9.26 -33.37
CA LEU A 32 2.78 -10.47 -33.27
C LEU A 32 3.69 -10.67 -34.50
N ALA A 33 3.23 -10.29 -35.67
CA ALA A 33 4.00 -10.37 -36.92
C ALA A 33 5.14 -9.34 -37.00
N MET A 34 5.16 -8.33 -36.12
CA MET A 34 6.25 -7.35 -36.09
C MET A 34 7.56 -7.95 -35.57
N PRO A 35 8.72 -7.51 -36.09
CA PRO A 35 10.02 -7.82 -35.48
C PRO A 35 10.03 -7.48 -33.98
N PRO A 36 10.72 -8.27 -33.13
CA PRO A 36 10.68 -8.09 -31.67
C PRO A 36 10.94 -6.64 -31.19
N LEU A 37 11.96 -6.01 -31.73
CA LEU A 37 12.30 -4.61 -31.36
C LEU A 37 11.17 -3.63 -31.71
N LYS A 38 10.60 -3.74 -32.93
CA LYS A 38 9.51 -2.88 -33.38
C LYS A 38 8.23 -3.14 -32.55
N ARG A 39 7.94 -4.38 -32.22
CA ARG A 39 6.82 -4.76 -31.36
C ARG A 39 6.94 -4.12 -29.97
N TRP A 40 8.12 -4.27 -29.31
CA TRP A 40 8.35 -3.65 -28.00
C TRP A 40 8.30 -2.14 -28.05
N ALA A 41 8.87 -1.50 -29.11
CA ALA A 41 8.77 -0.07 -29.30
C ALA A 41 7.31 0.41 -29.48
N THR A 42 6.50 -0.34 -30.23
CA THR A 42 5.07 -0.03 -30.40
C THR A 42 4.31 -0.17 -29.07
N LEU A 43 4.53 -1.24 -28.32
CA LEU A 43 3.90 -1.42 -26.99
C LEU A 43 4.31 -0.34 -26.01
N ALA A 44 5.60 0.01 -25.96
CA ALA A 44 6.09 1.12 -25.15
C ALA A 44 5.48 2.46 -25.55
N GLY A 45 5.37 2.74 -26.87
CA GLY A 45 4.73 3.95 -27.38
C GLY A 45 3.25 4.03 -27.01
N LEU A 46 2.50 2.94 -27.15
CA LEU A 46 1.09 2.87 -26.75
C LEU A 46 0.93 3.04 -25.24
N PHE A 47 1.81 2.43 -24.44
CA PHE A 47 1.83 2.61 -23.00
C PHE A 47 2.09 4.07 -22.61
N LEU A 48 3.13 4.69 -23.18
CA LEU A 48 3.44 6.11 -22.93
C LEU A 48 2.29 7.03 -23.34
N LEU A 49 1.68 6.78 -24.50
CA LEU A 49 0.51 7.54 -24.94
C LEU A 49 -0.67 7.38 -23.98
N SER A 50 -0.93 6.17 -23.51
CA SER A 50 -1.99 5.93 -22.51
C SER A 50 -1.73 6.67 -21.20
N GLN A 51 -0.46 6.70 -20.74
CA GLN A 51 -0.07 7.49 -19.56
C GLN A 51 -0.24 8.99 -19.81
N LEU A 52 0.19 9.49 -20.96
CA LEU A 52 0.03 10.91 -21.32
C LEU A 52 -1.46 11.31 -21.32
N VAL A 53 -2.32 10.50 -21.93
CA VAL A 53 -3.77 10.74 -21.95
C VAL A 53 -4.35 10.70 -20.54
N PHE A 54 -3.97 9.70 -19.74
CA PHE A 54 -4.46 9.52 -18.37
C PHE A 54 -4.03 10.68 -17.46
N PHE A 55 -2.73 11.01 -17.44
CA PHE A 55 -2.23 12.12 -16.62
C PHE A 55 -2.71 13.48 -17.15
N GLY A 56 -2.83 13.62 -18.48
CA GLY A 56 -3.43 14.80 -19.09
C GLY A 56 -4.89 15.00 -18.67
N PHE A 57 -5.68 13.93 -18.65
CA PHE A 57 -7.05 13.94 -18.14
C PHE A 57 -7.10 14.34 -16.66
N LEU A 58 -6.29 13.70 -15.81
CA LEU A 58 -6.22 14.05 -14.39
C LEU A 58 -5.85 15.53 -14.18
N TYR A 59 -4.88 16.02 -14.94
CA TYR A 59 -4.45 17.41 -14.86
C TYR A 59 -5.56 18.39 -15.27
N LEU A 60 -6.25 18.11 -16.38
CA LEU A 60 -7.30 18.98 -16.91
C LEU A 60 -8.56 19.00 -16.03
N VAL A 61 -8.90 17.86 -15.42
CA VAL A 61 -10.13 17.72 -14.61
C VAL A 61 -9.92 18.11 -13.15
N PHE A 62 -8.80 17.69 -12.55
CA PHE A 62 -8.55 17.83 -11.11
C PHE A 62 -7.36 18.72 -10.75
N GLY A 63 -6.57 19.14 -11.75
CA GLY A 63 -5.44 20.05 -11.55
C GLY A 63 -4.13 19.37 -11.14
N LYS A 64 -3.09 20.20 -10.97
CA LYS A 64 -1.70 19.78 -10.73
C LYS A 64 -1.55 18.93 -9.45
N VAL A 65 -2.24 19.28 -8.39
CA VAL A 65 -2.10 18.63 -7.07
C VAL A 65 -2.45 17.15 -7.15
N VAL A 66 -3.55 16.81 -7.85
CA VAL A 66 -3.98 15.42 -8.04
C VAL A 66 -2.95 14.60 -8.81
N VAL A 67 -2.37 15.19 -9.87
CA VAL A 67 -1.33 14.51 -10.66
C VAL A 67 -0.09 14.24 -9.80
N VAL A 68 0.37 15.22 -9.03
CA VAL A 68 1.56 15.08 -8.17
C VAL A 68 1.32 14.06 -7.05
N GLY A 69 0.18 14.15 -6.35
CA GLY A 69 -0.16 13.22 -5.27
C GLY A 69 -0.35 11.78 -5.76
N PHE A 70 -0.99 11.60 -6.92
CA PHE A 70 -1.12 10.28 -7.54
C PHE A 70 0.25 9.70 -7.92
N PHE A 71 1.12 10.53 -8.52
CA PHE A 71 2.47 10.10 -8.87
C PHE A 71 3.31 9.78 -7.62
N ALA A 72 3.18 10.55 -6.55
CA ALA A 72 3.82 10.27 -5.26
C ALA A 72 3.36 8.91 -4.69
N SER A 73 2.06 8.59 -4.76
CA SER A 73 1.54 7.27 -4.34
C SER A 73 2.08 6.13 -5.20
N ILE A 74 2.29 6.35 -6.51
CA ILE A 74 2.96 5.35 -7.38
C ILE A 74 4.38 5.11 -6.90
N LEU A 75 5.15 6.16 -6.62
CA LEU A 75 6.53 6.04 -6.16
C LEU A 75 6.62 5.35 -4.79
N ALA A 76 5.70 5.69 -3.87
CA ALA A 76 5.62 5.05 -2.57
C ALA A 76 5.32 3.55 -2.71
N GLY A 77 4.32 3.16 -3.49
CA GLY A 77 3.99 1.76 -3.72
C GLY A 77 5.09 0.97 -4.46
N LEU A 78 5.83 1.61 -5.37
CA LEU A 78 6.98 0.98 -6.03
C LEU A 78 8.14 0.71 -5.05
N ALA A 79 8.23 1.44 -3.94
CA ALA A 79 9.22 1.19 -2.90
C ALA A 79 9.07 -0.21 -2.27
N THR A 80 7.85 -0.76 -2.20
CA THR A 80 7.60 -2.17 -1.82
C THR A 80 8.33 -3.13 -2.76
N GLY A 81 8.28 -2.87 -4.06
CA GLY A 81 9.05 -3.65 -5.05
C GLY A 81 10.57 -3.52 -4.87
N VAL A 82 11.06 -2.31 -4.60
CA VAL A 82 12.48 -2.07 -4.28
C VAL A 82 12.89 -2.83 -3.02
N GLY A 83 12.05 -2.80 -1.98
CA GLY A 83 12.25 -3.53 -0.73
C GLY A 83 12.30 -5.06 -0.91
N ALA A 84 11.65 -5.57 -1.94
CA ALA A 84 11.68 -6.99 -2.28
C ALA A 84 12.98 -7.44 -3.00
N LEU A 85 13.75 -6.52 -3.60
CA LEU A 85 14.96 -6.87 -4.38
C LEU A 85 16.02 -7.68 -3.60
N PRO A 86 16.27 -7.46 -2.31
CA PRO A 86 17.22 -8.29 -1.55
C PRO A 86 16.87 -9.79 -1.58
N ALA A 87 15.61 -10.18 -1.76
CA ALA A 87 15.20 -11.57 -1.89
C ALA A 87 15.78 -12.26 -3.15
N LEU A 88 16.27 -11.50 -4.15
CA LEU A 88 17.00 -12.05 -5.29
C LEU A 88 18.34 -12.66 -4.88
N PHE A 89 18.97 -12.10 -3.85
CA PHE A 89 20.32 -12.47 -3.40
C PHE A 89 20.28 -13.34 -2.15
N PHE A 90 19.39 -13.05 -1.22
CA PHE A 90 19.26 -13.74 0.06
C PHE A 90 18.03 -14.64 0.08
N LYS A 91 18.19 -15.87 0.60
CA LYS A 91 17.04 -16.76 0.85
C LYS A 91 16.52 -16.59 2.29
N ASN A 92 17.39 -16.23 3.20
CA ASN A 92 17.08 -16.01 4.60
C ASN A 92 17.83 -14.79 5.10
N ILE A 93 17.21 -14.02 5.96
CA ILE A 93 17.84 -12.98 6.78
C ILE A 93 17.66 -13.33 8.25
N SER A 94 18.52 -12.77 9.12
CA SER A 94 18.37 -13.03 10.54
C SER A 94 17.04 -12.47 11.06
N ARG A 95 16.38 -13.23 11.93
CA ARG A 95 15.12 -12.79 12.56
C ARG A 95 15.26 -11.45 13.27
N ASN A 96 16.39 -11.21 13.94
CA ASN A 96 16.65 -9.93 14.61
C ASN A 96 16.67 -8.76 13.62
N LEU A 97 17.32 -8.93 12.47
CA LEU A 97 17.35 -7.89 11.43
C LEU A 97 15.95 -7.66 10.87
N PHE A 98 15.22 -8.72 10.54
CA PHE A 98 13.86 -8.64 10.02
C PHE A 98 12.91 -7.94 11.00
N ASN A 99 12.89 -8.36 12.28
CA ASN A 99 12.07 -7.74 13.31
C ASN A 99 12.46 -6.27 13.56
N SER A 100 13.77 -5.95 13.45
CA SER A 100 14.22 -4.55 13.56
C SER A 100 13.74 -3.70 12.39
N MET A 101 13.75 -4.23 11.16
CA MET A 101 13.25 -3.51 9.99
C MET A 101 11.74 -3.24 10.09
N LEU A 102 10.95 -4.25 10.47
CA LEU A 102 9.51 -4.09 10.70
C LEU A 102 9.22 -3.15 11.88
N GLY A 103 10.01 -3.26 12.96
CA GLY A 103 9.90 -2.34 14.09
C GLY A 103 10.15 -0.88 13.68
N ALA A 104 11.21 -0.64 12.89
CA ALA A 104 11.50 0.71 12.38
C ALA A 104 10.35 1.22 11.47
N ALA A 105 9.80 0.39 10.60
CA ALA A 105 8.64 0.71 9.78
C ALA A 105 7.44 1.12 10.66
N ALA A 106 7.10 0.31 11.68
CA ALA A 106 6.04 0.64 12.65
C ALA A 106 6.27 1.98 13.33
N GLY A 107 7.51 2.30 13.68
CA GLY A 107 7.87 3.59 14.27
C GLY A 107 7.63 4.76 13.32
N VAL A 108 8.05 4.64 12.06
CA VAL A 108 7.79 5.64 11.01
C VAL A 108 6.28 5.84 10.83
N MET A 109 5.52 4.74 10.72
CA MET A 109 4.06 4.79 10.57
C MET A 109 3.38 5.47 11.75
N LEU A 110 3.78 5.16 13.00
CA LEU A 110 3.22 5.79 14.20
C LEU A 110 3.44 7.31 14.21
N ALA A 111 4.65 7.75 13.90
CA ALA A 111 4.97 9.18 13.84
C ALA A 111 4.23 9.87 12.68
N ALA A 112 4.19 9.27 11.49
CA ALA A 112 3.43 9.77 10.34
C ALA A 112 1.94 9.90 10.67
N THR A 113 1.36 8.90 11.33
CA THR A 113 -0.03 8.93 11.77
C THR A 113 -0.29 10.11 12.71
N ALA A 114 0.59 10.34 13.68
CA ALA A 114 0.43 11.41 14.65
C ALA A 114 0.65 12.80 14.02
N PHE A 115 1.78 13.01 13.37
CA PHE A 115 2.24 14.34 12.94
C PHE A 115 1.72 14.73 11.55
N SER A 116 1.67 13.81 10.60
CA SER A 116 1.25 14.13 9.23
C SER A 116 -0.25 13.93 8.97
N LEU A 117 -1.00 13.24 9.84
CA LEU A 117 -2.44 13.01 9.67
C LEU A 117 -3.28 13.57 10.83
N LEU A 118 -3.06 13.16 12.08
CA LEU A 118 -3.92 13.56 13.20
C LEU A 118 -3.79 15.04 13.55
N VAL A 119 -2.58 15.56 13.69
CA VAL A 119 -2.36 16.98 14.05
C VAL A 119 -2.88 17.91 12.95
N PRO A 120 -2.52 17.75 11.66
CA PRO A 120 -3.10 18.55 10.59
C PRO A 120 -4.62 18.37 10.46
N GLY A 121 -5.11 17.14 10.58
CA GLY A 121 -6.54 16.86 10.51
C GLY A 121 -7.36 17.61 11.56
N ILE A 122 -6.86 17.69 12.81
CA ILE A 122 -7.49 18.47 13.88
C ILE A 122 -7.47 19.96 13.52
N THR A 123 -6.35 20.46 12.99
CA THR A 123 -6.19 21.85 12.58
C THR A 123 -7.20 22.21 11.48
N TYR A 124 -7.27 21.42 10.40
CA TYR A 124 -8.27 21.61 9.34
C TYR A 124 -9.70 21.44 9.84
N GLY A 125 -9.94 20.48 10.73
CA GLY A 125 -11.25 20.29 11.34
C GLY A 125 -11.69 21.53 12.16
N ASN A 126 -10.77 22.20 12.85
CA ASN A 126 -11.07 23.44 13.57
C ASN A 126 -11.27 24.64 12.64
N LEU A 127 -10.65 24.67 11.45
CA LEU A 127 -10.92 25.70 10.45
C LEU A 127 -12.34 25.59 9.89
N ILE A 128 -12.81 24.36 9.63
CA ILE A 128 -14.15 24.12 9.08
C ILE A 128 -15.23 24.19 10.18
N TRP A 129 -14.95 23.56 11.34
CA TRP A 129 -15.86 23.51 12.49
C TRP A 129 -15.13 23.98 13.76
N PRO A 130 -15.14 25.27 14.09
CA PRO A 130 -14.39 25.83 15.22
C PRO A 130 -14.62 25.08 16.53
N GLY A 131 -13.55 24.64 17.16
CA GLY A 131 -13.56 23.88 18.42
C GLY A 131 -14.02 22.42 18.31
N LYS A 132 -14.34 21.92 17.10
CA LYS A 132 -14.83 20.54 16.90
C LYS A 132 -13.85 19.65 16.14
N GLY A 133 -12.71 20.14 15.69
CA GLY A 133 -11.76 19.41 14.87
C GLY A 133 -11.37 18.07 15.47
N ILE A 134 -11.08 18.02 16.77
CA ILE A 134 -10.71 16.79 17.46
C ILE A 134 -11.81 15.71 17.38
N TYR A 135 -13.09 16.10 17.53
CA TYR A 135 -14.20 15.14 17.49
C TYR A 135 -14.40 14.59 16.09
N VAL A 136 -14.29 15.45 15.05
CA VAL A 136 -14.45 15.06 13.65
C VAL A 136 -13.34 14.08 13.23
N VAL A 137 -12.09 14.36 13.58
CA VAL A 137 -10.97 13.48 13.32
C VAL A 137 -11.11 12.16 14.09
N SER A 138 -11.53 12.21 15.36
CA SER A 138 -11.76 11.00 16.17
C SER A 138 -12.85 10.09 15.57
N ILE A 139 -13.91 10.67 15.02
CA ILE A 139 -14.94 9.91 14.31
C ILE A 139 -14.36 9.25 13.06
N GLY A 140 -13.62 10.02 12.24
CA GLY A 140 -12.91 9.49 11.09
C GLY A 140 -11.99 8.31 11.46
N MET A 141 -11.20 8.49 12.55
CA MET A 141 -10.30 7.48 13.07
C MET A 141 -11.00 6.17 13.46
N MET A 142 -12.14 6.28 14.15
CA MET A 142 -12.94 5.10 14.50
C MET A 142 -13.54 4.41 13.27
N ILE A 143 -13.96 5.17 12.26
CA ILE A 143 -14.46 4.61 11.00
C ILE A 143 -13.32 3.88 10.26
N GLY A 144 -12.12 4.45 10.20
CA GLY A 144 -10.96 3.81 9.58
C GLY A 144 -10.54 2.51 10.27
N ALA A 145 -10.45 2.53 11.60
CA ALA A 145 -10.16 1.32 12.38
C ALA A 145 -11.25 0.25 12.21
N ALA A 146 -12.53 0.65 12.24
CA ALA A 146 -13.65 -0.27 12.02
C ALA A 146 -13.66 -0.85 10.60
N PHE A 147 -13.32 -0.05 9.58
CA PHE A 147 -13.19 -0.50 8.21
C PHE A 147 -12.13 -1.60 8.09
N LEU A 148 -10.93 -1.37 8.66
CA LEU A 148 -9.85 -2.36 8.65
C LEU A 148 -10.21 -3.60 9.45
N HIS A 149 -10.77 -3.44 10.65
CA HIS A 149 -11.25 -4.57 11.46
C HIS A 149 -12.23 -5.45 10.68
N TYR A 150 -13.18 -4.82 9.96
CA TYR A 150 -14.15 -5.57 9.16
C TYR A 150 -13.51 -6.25 7.95
N ALA A 151 -12.62 -5.54 7.23
CA ALA A 151 -11.88 -6.10 6.08
C ALA A 151 -11.02 -7.29 6.51
N ASP A 152 -10.30 -7.13 7.61
CA ASP A 152 -9.43 -8.15 8.19
C ASP A 152 -10.24 -9.37 8.67
N ARG A 153 -11.38 -9.17 9.34
CA ARG A 153 -12.27 -10.26 9.77
C ARG A 153 -12.80 -11.14 8.62
N GLN A 154 -12.83 -10.63 7.40
CA GLN A 154 -13.17 -11.44 6.23
C GLN A 154 -12.01 -12.35 5.78
N LEU A 155 -10.81 -12.11 6.29
CA LEU A 155 -9.64 -12.96 6.05
C LEU A 155 -9.52 -14.00 7.18
N PRO A 156 -9.25 -15.26 6.86
CA PRO A 156 -8.94 -16.25 7.89
C PRO A 156 -7.58 -15.93 8.51
N HIS A 157 -7.55 -15.53 9.78
CA HIS A 157 -6.30 -15.30 10.51
C HIS A 157 -5.47 -16.57 10.61
N VAL A 158 -4.20 -16.47 10.31
CA VAL A 158 -3.24 -17.56 10.49
C VAL A 158 -1.96 -16.99 11.07
N HIS A 159 -1.79 -17.15 12.37
CA HIS A 159 -0.51 -16.89 13.03
C HIS A 159 0.54 -17.92 12.59
N PHE A 160 1.80 -17.49 12.46
CA PHE A 160 2.92 -18.33 12.02
C PHE A 160 3.37 -19.39 13.06
N ASP A 161 2.66 -19.54 14.17
CA ASP A 161 3.10 -20.31 15.36
C ASP A 161 2.96 -21.83 15.29
N SER A 162 2.47 -22.43 14.21
CA SER A 162 2.35 -23.89 14.16
C SER A 162 3.01 -24.49 12.91
N ILE A 163 4.27 -24.86 13.07
CA ILE A 163 5.04 -25.68 12.13
C ILE A 163 4.70 -27.16 12.40
N SER A 164 3.54 -27.62 11.95
CA SER A 164 3.28 -29.06 11.83
C SER A 164 2.05 -29.37 11.00
N ASP A 165 2.25 -29.41 9.70
CA ASP A 165 1.50 -30.00 8.59
C ASP A 165 1.66 -29.13 7.33
N VAL A 166 2.57 -29.37 6.77
CA VAL A 166 3.87 -28.99 6.33
C VAL A 166 3.96 -28.30 4.95
N GLN A 167 3.12 -28.41 3.96
CA GLN A 167 3.29 -27.65 2.69
C GLN A 167 2.02 -26.92 2.24
N LEU A 168 0.85 -27.50 2.35
CA LEU A 168 -0.38 -26.85 1.93
C LEU A 168 -0.83 -25.76 2.92
N SER A 169 -0.58 -25.99 4.22
CA SER A 169 -0.87 -25.01 5.29
C SER A 169 0.06 -23.78 5.18
N SER A 170 1.35 -24.00 4.87
CA SER A 170 2.33 -22.92 4.71
C SER A 170 2.03 -22.03 3.51
N LEU A 171 1.65 -22.61 2.38
CA LEU A 171 1.26 -21.86 1.19
C LEU A 171 0.03 -20.97 1.46
N LYS A 172 -1.00 -21.54 2.10
CA LYS A 172 -2.21 -20.78 2.47
C LYS A 172 -1.89 -19.63 3.41
N LYS A 173 -1.03 -19.85 4.41
CA LYS A 173 -0.59 -18.82 5.36
C LYS A 173 0.09 -17.66 4.67
N VAL A 174 1.07 -17.95 3.79
CA VAL A 174 1.80 -16.92 3.06
C VAL A 174 0.87 -16.10 2.16
N TRP A 175 -0.07 -16.73 1.46
CA TRP A 175 -1.02 -16.00 0.62
C TRP A 175 -2.00 -15.15 1.43
N LEU A 176 -2.45 -15.60 2.60
CA LEU A 176 -3.29 -14.80 3.49
C LEU A 176 -2.54 -13.58 4.02
N PHE A 177 -1.28 -13.74 4.41
CA PHE A 177 -0.41 -12.61 4.78
C PHE A 177 -0.22 -11.61 3.64
N ILE A 178 0.00 -12.09 2.40
CA ILE A 178 0.12 -11.22 1.21
C ILE A 178 -1.17 -10.44 0.97
N ILE A 179 -2.33 -11.08 1.12
CA ILE A 179 -3.63 -10.41 0.97
C ILE A 179 -3.82 -9.36 2.08
N ALA A 180 -3.46 -9.67 3.33
CA ALA A 180 -3.50 -8.73 4.43
C ALA A 180 -2.66 -7.48 4.10
N ILE A 181 -1.37 -7.62 3.78
CA ILE A 181 -0.50 -6.49 3.36
C ILE A 181 -1.10 -5.73 2.19
N THR A 182 -1.67 -6.43 1.20
CA THR A 182 -2.32 -5.75 0.05
C THR A 182 -3.47 -4.85 0.48
N ILE A 183 -4.26 -5.27 1.47
CA ILE A 183 -5.37 -4.46 2.03
C ILE A 183 -4.82 -3.27 2.81
N HIS A 184 -3.69 -3.44 3.52
CA HIS A 184 -3.05 -2.37 4.31
C HIS A 184 -2.46 -1.28 3.43
N ASN A 185 -1.90 -1.61 2.28
CA ASN A 185 -1.36 -0.64 1.33
C ASN A 185 -2.43 0.32 0.78
N PHE A 186 -3.72 -0.05 0.80
CA PHE A 186 -4.78 0.85 0.35
C PHE A 186 -4.95 2.09 1.26
N PRO A 187 -5.11 1.97 2.61
CA PRO A 187 -5.09 3.13 3.52
C PRO A 187 -3.79 3.93 3.49
N GLU A 188 -2.65 3.30 3.27
CA GLU A 188 -1.36 3.98 3.15
C GLU A 188 -1.35 4.91 1.95
N GLY A 189 -1.68 4.39 0.77
CA GLY A 189 -1.83 5.21 -0.42
C GLY A 189 -2.88 6.31 -0.24
N MET A 190 -4.02 6.00 0.39
CA MET A 190 -5.07 6.97 0.70
C MET A 190 -4.54 8.09 1.60
N SER A 191 -3.69 7.79 2.59
CA SER A 191 -3.07 8.80 3.46
C SER A 191 -2.21 9.78 2.69
N VAL A 192 -1.41 9.29 1.74
CA VAL A 192 -0.62 10.13 0.83
C VAL A 192 -1.55 11.04 0.01
N GLY A 193 -2.58 10.45 -0.62
CA GLY A 193 -3.54 11.20 -1.43
C GLY A 193 -4.26 12.29 -0.65
N VAL A 194 -4.77 11.98 0.53
CA VAL A 194 -5.45 12.94 1.42
C VAL A 194 -4.51 14.07 1.85
N SER A 195 -3.25 13.74 2.19
CA SER A 195 -2.26 14.73 2.59
C SER A 195 -1.94 15.71 1.46
N PHE A 196 -1.75 15.26 0.22
CA PHE A 196 -1.64 16.16 -0.94
C PHE A 196 -2.92 16.95 -1.19
N GLY A 197 -4.08 16.33 -1.00
CA GLY A 197 -5.40 16.95 -1.16
C GLY A 197 -5.67 18.10 -0.19
N SER A 198 -4.95 18.18 0.94
CA SER A 198 -5.00 19.34 1.85
C SER A 198 -4.48 20.65 1.25
N GLY A 199 -3.80 20.57 0.10
CA GLY A 199 -3.15 21.72 -0.54
C GLY A 199 -1.73 21.99 -0.05
N GLU A 200 -1.31 21.37 1.03
CA GLU A 200 0.04 21.51 1.58
C GLU A 200 1.00 20.51 0.96
N MET A 201 1.64 20.93 -0.11
CA MET A 201 2.55 20.10 -0.91
C MET A 201 3.68 19.49 -0.07
N LYS A 202 4.21 20.22 0.90
CA LYS A 202 5.30 19.75 1.77
C LYS A 202 4.87 18.55 2.60
N ASN A 203 3.74 18.65 3.30
CA ASN A 203 3.21 17.56 4.14
C ASN A 203 2.94 16.30 3.31
N GLY A 204 2.39 16.47 2.11
CA GLY A 204 2.19 15.36 1.18
C GLY A 204 3.50 14.66 0.78
N VAL A 205 4.56 15.44 0.51
CA VAL A 205 5.88 14.89 0.16
C VAL A 205 6.51 14.17 1.35
N VAL A 206 6.46 14.75 2.55
CA VAL A 206 7.01 14.15 3.78
C VAL A 206 6.33 12.80 4.05
N LEU A 207 5.00 12.78 3.99
CA LEU A 207 4.24 11.54 4.20
C LEU A 207 4.52 10.50 3.11
N ALA A 208 4.62 10.89 1.84
CA ALA A 208 4.97 9.97 0.75
C ALA A 208 6.37 9.35 0.95
N ILE A 209 7.35 10.13 1.41
CA ILE A 209 8.69 9.62 1.75
C ILE A 209 8.60 8.63 2.92
N ALA A 210 7.83 8.96 3.96
CA ALA A 210 7.64 8.07 5.11
C ALA A 210 7.05 6.72 4.69
N ILE A 211 5.98 6.75 3.90
CA ILE A 211 5.33 5.54 3.36
C ILE A 211 6.32 4.77 2.47
N ALA A 212 7.06 5.43 1.59
CA ALA A 212 8.08 4.76 0.78
C ALA A 212 9.16 4.06 1.63
N LEU A 213 9.60 4.67 2.73
CA LEU A 213 10.62 4.09 3.63
C LEU A 213 10.09 2.84 4.36
N GLN A 214 8.85 2.86 4.84
CA GLN A 214 8.25 1.70 5.52
C GLN A 214 7.94 0.55 4.55
N ASN A 215 7.59 0.84 3.31
CA ASN A 215 7.33 -0.15 2.27
C ASN A 215 8.54 -1.03 1.93
N ILE A 216 9.77 -0.55 2.18
CA ILE A 216 10.99 -1.34 1.94
C ILE A 216 11.02 -2.60 2.82
N PRO A 217 10.87 -2.54 4.17
CA PRO A 217 10.70 -3.72 5.01
C PRO A 217 9.52 -4.62 4.60
N GLU A 218 8.38 -4.03 4.24
CA GLU A 218 7.18 -4.77 3.87
C GLU A 218 7.35 -5.58 2.58
N GLY A 219 7.97 -4.99 1.57
CA GLY A 219 8.28 -5.70 0.34
C GLY A 219 9.17 -6.92 0.57
N LEU A 220 10.13 -6.80 1.50
CA LEU A 220 10.97 -7.92 1.91
C LEU A 220 10.15 -8.97 2.68
N ALA A 221 9.22 -8.54 3.55
CA ALA A 221 8.33 -9.41 4.30
C ALA A 221 7.39 -10.23 3.38
N VAL A 222 7.01 -9.70 2.23
CA VAL A 222 6.25 -10.42 1.20
C VAL A 222 7.12 -11.37 0.40
N ALA A 223 8.29 -10.91 -0.05
CA ALA A 223 9.11 -11.67 -1.00
C ALA A 223 9.83 -12.86 -0.37
N LEU A 224 10.37 -12.74 0.85
CA LEU A 224 11.15 -13.80 1.50
C LEU A 224 10.34 -15.09 1.77
N PRO A 225 9.13 -15.06 2.32
CA PRO A 225 8.32 -16.26 2.50
C PRO A 225 8.01 -16.97 1.18
N LEU A 226 7.74 -16.21 0.11
CA LEU A 226 7.50 -16.77 -1.23
C LEU A 226 8.73 -17.51 -1.76
N VAL A 227 9.92 -16.91 -1.63
CA VAL A 227 11.19 -17.57 -1.99
C VAL A 227 11.43 -18.81 -1.13
N GLY A 228 11.11 -18.75 0.16
CA GLY A 228 11.16 -19.89 1.09
C GLY A 228 10.26 -21.05 0.68
N LEU A 229 9.10 -20.77 0.08
CA LEU A 229 8.19 -21.77 -0.49
C LEU A 229 8.61 -22.30 -1.88
N GLY A 230 9.78 -21.87 -2.41
CA GLY A 230 10.30 -22.31 -3.70
C GLY A 230 9.79 -21.52 -4.90
N TYR A 231 9.11 -20.39 -4.70
CA TYR A 231 8.76 -19.51 -5.83
C TYR A 231 10.01 -18.96 -6.52
N ASN A 232 9.90 -18.75 -7.82
CA ASN A 232 10.93 -18.03 -8.57
C ASN A 232 11.12 -16.64 -7.95
N LYS A 233 12.37 -16.25 -7.71
CA LYS A 233 12.74 -14.99 -7.04
C LYS A 233 12.14 -13.76 -7.72
N TRP A 234 12.17 -13.68 -9.06
CA TRP A 234 11.56 -12.59 -9.80
C TRP A 234 10.04 -12.55 -9.70
N LYS A 235 9.39 -13.75 -9.63
CA LYS A 235 7.95 -13.80 -9.36
C LYS A 235 7.63 -13.31 -7.96
N ALA A 236 8.45 -13.64 -6.96
CA ALA A 236 8.28 -13.15 -5.60
C ALA A 236 8.39 -11.61 -5.52
N VAL A 237 9.42 -11.04 -6.18
CA VAL A 237 9.57 -9.58 -6.31
C VAL A 237 8.37 -8.96 -7.05
N GLY A 238 7.92 -9.59 -8.14
CA GLY A 238 6.74 -9.11 -8.88
C GLY A 238 5.47 -9.09 -8.04
N ILE A 239 5.23 -10.14 -7.24
CA ILE A 239 4.07 -10.20 -6.32
C ILE A 239 4.17 -9.09 -5.28
N ALA A 240 5.34 -8.91 -4.64
CA ALA A 240 5.55 -7.81 -3.68
C ALA A 240 5.34 -6.44 -4.31
N THR A 241 5.81 -6.23 -5.55
CA THR A 241 5.55 -4.97 -6.27
C THR A 241 4.05 -4.76 -6.50
N LEU A 242 3.31 -5.82 -6.84
CA LEU A 242 1.87 -5.74 -7.07
C LEU A 242 1.09 -5.40 -5.80
N THR A 243 1.52 -5.87 -4.61
CA THR A 243 0.88 -5.47 -3.36
C THR A 243 0.99 -3.96 -3.13
N GLY A 244 2.17 -3.37 -3.36
CA GLY A 244 2.39 -1.92 -3.25
C GLY A 244 1.64 -1.10 -4.31
N LEU A 245 1.36 -1.66 -5.50
CA LEU A 245 0.61 -0.96 -6.55
C LEU A 245 -0.89 -0.78 -6.24
N VAL A 246 -1.37 -1.20 -5.08
CA VAL A 246 -2.70 -0.84 -4.54
C VAL A 246 -2.70 0.58 -3.96
N GLU A 247 -1.55 1.08 -3.49
CA GLU A 247 -1.43 2.44 -2.96
C GLU A 247 -1.86 3.54 -3.94
N PRO A 248 -1.45 3.54 -5.22
CA PRO A 248 -1.95 4.51 -6.20
C PRO A 248 -3.48 4.56 -6.29
N VAL A 249 -4.17 3.44 -6.10
CA VAL A 249 -5.64 3.39 -6.10
C VAL A 249 -6.19 4.13 -4.88
N GLY A 250 -5.66 3.83 -3.70
CA GLY A 250 -5.98 4.57 -2.47
C GLY A 250 -5.66 6.05 -2.58
N GLY A 251 -4.46 6.38 -3.09
CA GLY A 251 -3.99 7.74 -3.28
C GLY A 251 -4.87 8.57 -4.20
N LEU A 252 -5.24 8.03 -5.35
CA LEU A 252 -6.15 8.69 -6.28
C LEU A 252 -7.53 8.91 -5.66
N LEU A 253 -8.05 7.92 -4.95
CA LEU A 253 -9.35 8.03 -4.28
C LEU A 253 -9.29 9.09 -3.17
N GLY A 254 -8.28 9.05 -2.31
CA GLY A 254 -8.13 10.01 -1.22
C GLY A 254 -8.02 11.45 -1.71
N ILE A 255 -7.12 11.71 -2.69
CA ILE A 255 -6.90 13.06 -3.20
C ILE A 255 -8.11 13.60 -3.96
N THR A 256 -8.76 12.79 -4.80
CA THR A 256 -9.93 13.23 -5.56
C THR A 256 -11.13 13.51 -4.65
N MET A 257 -11.35 12.67 -3.64
CA MET A 257 -12.42 12.86 -2.68
C MET A 257 -12.29 14.20 -1.94
N VAL A 258 -11.09 14.51 -1.45
CA VAL A 258 -10.81 15.78 -0.75
C VAL A 258 -10.89 16.98 -1.70
N THR A 259 -10.38 16.84 -2.93
CA THR A 259 -10.40 17.93 -3.93
C THR A 259 -11.83 18.27 -4.35
N VAL A 260 -12.72 17.28 -4.43
CA VAL A 260 -14.13 17.48 -4.82
C VAL A 260 -14.98 17.99 -3.65
N PHE A 261 -14.68 17.56 -2.41
CA PHE A 261 -15.43 17.93 -1.23
C PHE A 261 -14.52 18.20 -0.04
N GLU A 262 -13.97 19.40 0.04
CA GLU A 262 -13.02 19.85 1.07
C GLU A 262 -13.46 19.54 2.52
N PRO A 263 -14.74 19.67 2.94
CA PRO A 263 -15.16 19.33 4.29
C PRO A 263 -14.91 17.88 4.72
N VAL A 264 -14.65 16.96 3.77
CA VAL A 264 -14.33 15.57 4.10
C VAL A 264 -12.89 15.40 4.56
N LEU A 265 -12.00 16.38 4.31
CA LEU A 265 -10.57 16.30 4.60
C LEU A 265 -10.25 15.85 6.04
N PRO A 266 -10.77 16.49 7.13
CA PRO A 266 -10.45 16.06 8.49
C PRO A 266 -10.93 14.64 8.81
N ILE A 267 -12.09 14.23 8.23
CA ILE A 267 -12.62 12.87 8.38
C ILE A 267 -11.73 11.88 7.65
N ALA A 268 -11.28 12.21 6.44
CA ALA A 268 -10.42 11.36 5.62
C ALA A 268 -9.02 11.20 6.25
N MET A 269 -8.45 12.27 6.82
CA MET A 269 -7.21 12.21 7.59
C MET A 269 -7.37 11.33 8.83
N GLY A 270 -8.46 11.50 9.58
CA GLY A 270 -8.80 10.63 10.70
C GLY A 270 -8.96 9.18 10.28
N PHE A 271 -9.68 8.91 9.18
CA PHE A 271 -9.88 7.56 8.63
C PHE A 271 -8.54 6.89 8.32
N ALA A 272 -7.67 7.56 7.57
CA ALA A 272 -6.35 7.03 7.22
C ALA A 272 -5.51 6.76 8.48
N ALA A 273 -5.50 7.70 9.44
CA ALA A 273 -4.81 7.55 10.72
C ALA A 273 -5.32 6.35 11.52
N GLY A 274 -6.65 6.16 11.60
CA GLY A 274 -7.27 5.05 12.33
C GLY A 274 -6.98 3.70 11.69
N ALA A 275 -7.03 3.62 10.36
CA ALA A 275 -6.67 2.43 9.61
C ALA A 275 -5.19 2.07 9.83
N MET A 276 -4.27 3.04 9.74
CA MET A 276 -2.83 2.81 9.98
C MET A 276 -2.56 2.36 11.42
N LEU A 277 -3.17 2.99 12.44
CA LEU A 277 -3.01 2.57 13.84
C LEU A 277 -3.53 1.15 14.08
N PHE A 278 -4.62 0.77 13.42
CA PHE A 278 -5.16 -0.59 13.50
C PHE A 278 -4.11 -1.61 13.00
N VAL A 279 -3.54 -1.38 11.81
CA VAL A 279 -2.51 -2.26 11.22
C VAL A 279 -1.28 -2.37 12.12
N ILE A 280 -0.77 -1.25 12.61
CA ILE A 280 0.42 -1.22 13.46
C ILE A 280 0.19 -2.04 14.73
N SER A 281 -0.98 -1.87 15.34
CA SER A 281 -1.30 -2.47 16.64
C SER A 281 -1.66 -3.95 16.54
N GLU A 282 -2.39 -4.35 15.50
CA GLU A 282 -2.93 -5.69 15.35
C GLU A 282 -1.96 -6.64 14.64
N GLU A 283 -1.10 -6.11 13.77
CA GLU A 283 -0.24 -6.95 12.94
C GLU A 283 1.26 -6.67 13.13
N ILE A 284 1.73 -5.44 12.89
CA ILE A 284 3.17 -5.20 12.80
C ILE A 284 3.84 -5.36 14.17
N ILE A 285 3.29 -4.74 15.22
CA ILE A 285 3.87 -4.86 16.57
C ILE A 285 3.82 -6.31 17.08
N PRO A 286 2.68 -7.03 17.03
CA PRO A 286 2.63 -8.43 17.46
C PRO A 286 3.61 -9.33 16.69
N GLU A 287 3.71 -9.18 15.36
CA GLU A 287 4.65 -9.96 14.54
C GLU A 287 6.10 -9.75 14.99
N THR A 288 6.50 -8.49 15.23
CA THR A 288 7.87 -8.17 15.67
C THR A 288 8.20 -8.68 17.08
N HIS A 289 7.18 -9.00 17.89
CA HIS A 289 7.32 -9.43 19.29
C HIS A 289 7.08 -10.92 19.50
N SER A 290 6.65 -11.67 18.48
CA SER A 290 6.26 -13.08 18.56
C SER A 290 7.38 -14.02 19.04
N ASP A 291 8.65 -13.71 18.72
CA ASP A 291 9.81 -14.58 18.96
C ASP A 291 10.52 -14.37 20.32
N GLY A 292 9.96 -13.60 21.26
CA GLY A 292 10.60 -13.26 22.54
C GLY A 292 11.86 -12.40 22.44
N ARG A 293 12.23 -11.92 21.24
CA ARG A 293 13.38 -11.04 20.95
C ARG A 293 12.97 -9.59 20.69
N SER A 294 11.94 -9.16 21.37
CA SER A 294 11.24 -7.88 21.18
C SER A 294 12.11 -6.63 21.34
N ARG A 295 13.19 -6.68 22.12
CA ARG A 295 14.00 -5.49 22.43
C ARG A 295 14.59 -4.82 21.20
N TYR A 296 15.10 -5.59 20.23
CA TYR A 296 15.67 -5.02 19.00
C TYR A 296 14.58 -4.32 18.16
N ALA A 297 13.41 -4.93 18.03
CA ALA A 297 12.28 -4.34 17.34
C ALA A 297 11.78 -3.07 18.06
N THR A 298 11.69 -3.09 19.39
CA THR A 298 11.27 -1.93 20.18
C THR A 298 12.22 -0.74 20.00
N PHE A 299 13.55 -0.97 20.11
CA PHE A 299 14.51 0.12 19.86
C PHE A 299 14.48 0.61 18.42
N ALA A 300 14.33 -0.28 17.44
CA ALA A 300 14.19 0.08 16.05
C ALA A 300 12.91 0.89 15.80
N LEU A 301 11.79 0.56 16.46
CA LEU A 301 10.56 1.35 16.42
C LEU A 301 10.80 2.76 16.94
N MET A 302 11.48 2.90 18.08
CA MET A 302 11.82 4.23 18.62
C MET A 302 12.69 5.04 17.66
N VAL A 303 13.68 4.40 17.02
CA VAL A 303 14.52 5.05 16.00
C VAL A 303 13.70 5.48 14.80
N GLY A 304 12.84 4.62 14.26
CA GLY A 304 11.95 4.95 13.14
C GLY A 304 11.02 6.12 13.48
N PHE A 305 10.43 6.08 14.67
CA PHE A 305 9.59 7.18 15.17
C PHE A 305 10.35 8.51 15.24
N ILE A 306 11.56 8.50 15.80
CA ILE A 306 12.39 9.71 15.93
C ILE A 306 12.78 10.23 14.54
N ILE A 307 13.19 9.36 13.61
CA ILE A 307 13.54 9.77 12.25
C ILE A 307 12.36 10.47 11.59
N MET A 308 11.17 9.88 11.65
CA MET A 308 9.99 10.46 11.03
C MET A 308 9.56 11.76 11.72
N MET A 309 9.61 11.83 13.05
CA MET A 309 9.34 13.05 13.79
C MET A 309 10.27 14.20 13.39
N ILE A 310 11.56 13.90 13.16
CA ILE A 310 12.53 14.89 12.66
C ILE A 310 12.20 15.31 11.24
N LEU A 311 11.89 14.35 10.34
CA LEU A 311 11.53 14.64 8.95
C LEU A 311 10.28 15.51 8.86
N ASP A 312 9.26 15.19 9.64
CA ASP A 312 8.01 15.95 9.68
C ASP A 312 8.25 17.39 10.17
N ASN A 313 9.05 17.55 11.21
CA ASN A 313 9.33 18.88 11.77
C ASN A 313 10.28 19.73 10.90
N MET A 314 11.24 19.11 10.20
CA MET A 314 12.20 19.85 9.37
C MET A 314 11.69 20.16 7.96
N LEU A 315 10.83 19.30 7.40
CA LEU A 315 10.34 19.40 6.03
C LEU A 315 8.85 19.74 5.94
N GLY A 316 8.07 19.48 7.00
CA GLY A 316 6.63 19.76 7.12
C GLY A 316 6.26 21.20 7.48
#